data_b7ce7a350e31065eae3465b3da11fbde
#
_entry.id   b7ce7a350e31065eae3465b3da11fbde
#
_cell.length_a   1.000
_cell.length_b   1.000
_cell.length_c   1.000
_cell.angle_alpha   90.00
_cell.angle_beta   90.00
_cell.angle_gamma   90.00
#
_symmetry.space_group_name_H-M   'P 1'
#
loop_
_entity.id
_entity.type
_entity.pdbx_description
1 polymer ?
#
loop_
_entity_poly.entity_id
_entity_poly.type
_entity_poly.pdbx_seq_one_letter_code
_entity_poly.pdbx_strand_id
1 'polypeptide(L)'
;MQVKTDTKEKFHVITVNDTAISATMTDDLADCLLPYLQNDVKNLVLILKDTQSIDIAAAEKLVNIQQKFYENSASFVICEMQKTVRIS
;
A
#
# COMPACT_ATOMS: atom_id res chain seq x y z
N MET A 1 -2.67 12.71 2.65
CA MET A 1 -1.64 11.68 2.40
C MET A 1 -0.89 12.03 1.12
N GLN A 2 0.42 11.95 1.17
CA GLN A 2 1.25 12.24 0.00
C GLN A 2 1.64 10.91 -0.67
N VAL A 3 1.19 10.74 -1.88
CA VAL A 3 1.38 9.50 -2.62
C VAL A 3 1.90 9.83 -4.01
N LYS A 4 2.94 9.13 -4.42
CA LYS A 4 3.45 9.19 -5.78
C LYS A 4 3.13 7.88 -6.48
N THR A 5 2.51 7.95 -7.65
CA THR A 5 2.16 6.78 -8.44
C THR A 5 3.03 6.72 -9.68
N ASP A 6 3.61 5.55 -9.96
CA ASP A 6 4.37 5.30 -11.15
C ASP A 6 3.92 3.96 -11.74
N THR A 7 3.67 3.91 -13.04
CA THR A 7 3.20 2.70 -13.71
C THR A 7 4.32 2.13 -14.57
N LYS A 8 4.72 0.91 -14.26
CA LYS A 8 5.69 0.15 -15.02
C LYS A 8 4.97 -0.85 -15.93
N GLU A 9 5.73 -1.50 -16.80
CA GLU A 9 5.15 -2.41 -17.79
C GLU A 9 4.33 -3.54 -17.16
N LYS A 10 4.76 -4.06 -16.01
CA LYS A 10 4.14 -5.22 -15.37
C LYS A 10 3.58 -4.95 -13.99
N PHE A 11 3.73 -3.75 -13.46
CA PHE A 11 3.27 -3.44 -12.12
C PHE A 11 3.13 -1.94 -11.91
N HIS A 12 2.36 -1.57 -10.91
CA HIS A 12 2.19 -0.19 -10.47
C HIS A 12 2.99 0.01 -9.19
N VAL A 13 3.72 1.11 -9.10
CA VAL A 13 4.51 1.47 -7.92
C VAL A 13 3.86 2.66 -7.23
N ILE A 14 3.48 2.47 -5.98
CA ILE A 14 2.88 3.53 -5.17
C ILE A 14 3.85 3.84 -4.03
N THR A 15 4.32 5.07 -3.98
CA THR A 15 5.22 5.53 -2.91
C THR A 15 4.45 6.44 -1.97
N VAL A 16 4.45 6.10 -0.67
CA VAL A 16 3.84 6.91 0.37
C VAL A 16 4.97 7.65 1.09
N ASN A 17 4.88 8.98 1.12
CA ASN A 17 5.94 9.81 1.69
C ASN A 17 5.67 10.24 3.14
N ASP A 18 4.56 9.82 3.73
CA ASP A 18 4.21 10.17 5.09
C ASP A 18 5.04 9.37 6.09
N THR A 19 5.44 10.00 7.18
CA THR A 19 6.24 9.35 8.23
C THR A 19 5.39 8.51 9.16
N ALA A 20 4.09 8.76 9.23
CA ALA A 20 3.16 8.00 10.04
C ALA A 20 1.93 7.62 9.22
N ILE A 21 1.48 6.39 9.33
CA ILE A 21 0.31 5.91 8.61
C ILE A 21 -0.79 5.60 9.62
N SER A 22 -1.90 6.34 9.51
CA SER A 22 -3.09 6.15 10.34
C SER A 22 -4.14 5.31 9.61
N ALA A 23 -5.15 4.86 10.38
CA ALA A 23 -6.26 4.12 9.80
C ALA A 23 -7.02 4.94 8.75
N THR A 24 -7.19 6.24 8.99
CA THR A 24 -7.85 7.14 8.02
C THR A 24 -7.09 7.19 6.70
N MET A 25 -5.76 7.25 6.77
CA MET A 25 -4.91 7.26 5.57
C MET A 25 -5.04 5.95 4.79
N THR A 26 -5.18 4.82 5.48
CA THR A 26 -5.35 3.54 4.79
C THR A 26 -6.71 3.41 4.14
N ASP A 27 -7.74 4.08 4.64
CA ASP A 27 -9.03 4.16 3.93
C ASP A 27 -8.87 4.89 2.61
N ASP A 28 -8.19 6.03 2.62
CA ASP A 28 -7.89 6.78 1.39
C ASP A 28 -7.01 5.96 0.45
N LEU A 29 -6.03 5.26 1.00
CA LEU A 29 -5.14 4.41 0.22
C LEU A 29 -5.92 3.27 -0.45
N ALA A 30 -6.84 2.65 0.27
CA ALA A 30 -7.70 1.60 -0.30
C ALA A 30 -8.51 2.13 -1.48
N ASP A 31 -9.07 3.33 -1.36
CA ASP A 31 -9.82 3.95 -2.44
C ASP A 31 -8.93 4.21 -3.66
N CYS A 32 -7.65 4.46 -3.46
CA CYS A 32 -6.68 4.63 -4.55
C CYS A 32 -6.24 3.31 -5.17
N LEU A 33 -6.11 2.25 -4.37
CA LEU A 33 -5.50 0.99 -4.82
C LEU A 33 -6.50 0.01 -5.39
N LEU A 34 -7.70 -0.10 -4.80
CA LEU A 34 -8.68 -1.10 -5.23
C LEU A 34 -9.08 -0.98 -6.70
N PRO A 35 -9.19 0.22 -7.30
CA PRO A 35 -9.48 0.32 -8.73
C PRO A 35 -8.45 -0.35 -9.64
N TYR A 36 -7.22 -0.55 -9.18
CA TYR A 36 -6.20 -1.26 -9.97
C TYR A 36 -6.57 -2.72 -10.22
N LEU A 37 -7.44 -3.30 -9.40
CA LEU A 37 -7.91 -4.67 -9.60
C LEU A 37 -8.70 -4.82 -10.89
N GLN A 38 -9.15 -3.72 -11.49
CA GLN A 38 -9.89 -3.73 -12.75
C GLN A 38 -9.01 -3.49 -13.96
N ASN A 39 -7.72 -3.26 -13.75
CA ASN A 39 -6.76 -3.10 -14.83
C ASN A 39 -6.20 -4.44 -15.29
N ASP A 40 -5.67 -4.49 -16.50
CA ASP A 40 -4.97 -5.67 -17.01
C ASP A 40 -3.72 -5.96 -16.17
N VAL A 41 -3.01 -4.91 -15.77
CA VAL A 41 -1.88 -5.04 -14.86
C VAL A 41 -2.40 -4.86 -13.44
N LYS A 42 -2.38 -5.94 -12.67
CA LYS A 42 -2.93 -5.96 -11.30
C LYS A 42 -1.86 -6.06 -10.23
N ASN A 43 -0.59 -6.13 -10.62
CA ASN A 43 0.51 -6.23 -9.66
C ASN A 43 0.82 -4.85 -9.09
N LEU A 44 0.93 -4.77 -7.78
CA LEU A 44 1.13 -3.51 -7.11
C LEU A 44 2.27 -3.61 -6.12
N VAL A 45 3.14 -2.59 -6.14
CA VAL A 45 4.24 -2.46 -5.18
C VAL A 45 4.00 -1.19 -4.38
N LEU A 46 3.92 -1.34 -3.05
CA LEU A 46 3.77 -0.21 -2.14
C LEU A 46 5.11 0.06 -1.47
N ILE A 47 5.62 1.28 -1.62
CA ILE A 47 6.92 1.68 -1.07
C ILE A 47 6.68 2.57 0.14
N LEU A 48 7.23 2.16 1.30
CA LEU A 48 7.07 2.85 2.57
C LEU A 48 8.41 3.30 3.15
N LYS A 49 9.32 3.78 2.31
CA LYS A 49 10.70 4.10 2.72
C LYS A 49 10.79 5.20 3.76
N ASP A 50 9.84 6.13 3.80
CA ASP A 50 9.85 7.25 4.74
C ASP A 50 8.99 6.98 5.99
N THR A 51 8.28 5.87 6.02
CA THR A 51 7.37 5.54 7.11
C THR A 51 8.14 5.13 8.36
N GLN A 52 7.83 5.77 9.48
CA GLN A 52 8.45 5.49 10.78
C GLN A 52 7.48 4.83 11.75
N SER A 53 6.18 5.03 11.57
CA SER A 53 5.17 4.41 12.43
C SER A 53 3.91 4.08 11.64
N ILE A 54 3.23 3.02 12.07
CA ILE A 54 1.97 2.57 11.48
C ILE A 54 1.02 2.23 12.62
N ASP A 55 -0.19 2.80 12.62
CA ASP A 55 -1.21 2.39 13.58
C ASP A 55 -1.58 0.93 13.38
N ILE A 56 -1.89 0.22 14.45
CA ILE A 56 -2.27 -1.19 14.36
C ILE A 56 -3.50 -1.37 13.47
N ALA A 57 -4.47 -0.46 13.56
CA ALA A 57 -5.64 -0.50 12.69
C ALA A 57 -5.26 -0.28 11.22
N ALA A 58 -4.27 0.57 10.97
CA ALA A 58 -3.75 0.78 9.60
C ALA A 58 -3.08 -0.49 9.08
N ALA A 59 -2.29 -1.16 9.91
CA ALA A 59 -1.63 -2.40 9.52
C ALA A 59 -2.66 -3.47 9.15
N GLU A 60 -3.73 -3.60 9.93
CA GLU A 60 -4.81 -4.53 9.63
C GLU A 60 -5.48 -4.23 8.30
N LYS A 61 -5.70 -2.95 7.99
CA LYS A 61 -6.29 -2.55 6.72
C LYS A 61 -5.38 -2.85 5.53
N LEU A 62 -4.07 -2.69 5.70
CA LEU A 62 -3.12 -3.06 4.65
C LEU A 62 -3.17 -4.57 4.37
N VAL A 63 -3.29 -5.39 5.39
CA VAL A 63 -3.45 -6.84 5.23
C VAL A 63 -4.75 -7.15 4.48
N ASN A 64 -5.84 -6.46 4.80
CA ASN A 64 -7.11 -6.65 4.11
C ASN A 64 -7.01 -6.28 2.62
N ILE A 65 -6.31 -5.20 2.30
CA ILE A 65 -6.07 -4.80 0.90
C ILE A 65 -5.26 -5.88 0.19
N GLN A 66 -4.22 -6.39 0.83
CA GLN A 66 -3.39 -7.46 0.26
C GLN A 66 -4.22 -8.71 -0.03
N GLN A 67 -5.11 -9.09 0.89
CA GLN A 67 -5.98 -10.24 0.67
C GLN A 67 -6.90 -10.04 -0.52
N LYS A 68 -7.46 -8.85 -0.68
CA LYS A 68 -8.33 -8.55 -1.83
C LYS A 68 -7.57 -8.70 -3.15
N PHE A 69 -6.31 -8.30 -3.19
CA PHE A 69 -5.49 -8.48 -4.38
C PHE A 69 -5.27 -9.96 -4.66
N TYR A 70 -4.94 -10.76 -3.65
CA TYR A 70 -4.76 -12.19 -3.82
C TYR A 70 -6.04 -12.89 -4.29
N GLU A 71 -7.19 -12.50 -3.74
CA GLU A 71 -8.49 -13.07 -4.14
C GLU A 71 -8.81 -12.79 -5.60
N ASN A 72 -8.22 -11.76 -6.19
CA ASN A 72 -8.42 -11.37 -7.57
C ASN A 72 -7.26 -11.78 -8.47
N SER A 73 -6.44 -12.74 -8.03
CA SER A 73 -5.28 -13.24 -8.77
C SER A 73 -4.25 -12.14 -9.07
N ALA A 74 -4.16 -11.16 -8.18
CA ALA A 74 -3.21 -10.07 -8.27
C ALA A 74 -2.16 -10.20 -7.18
N SER A 75 -1.07 -9.44 -7.28
CA SER A 75 -0.06 -9.39 -6.23
C SER A 75 0.02 -8.00 -5.61
N PHE A 76 0.32 -7.97 -4.33
CA PHE A 76 0.50 -6.75 -3.57
C PHE A 76 1.72 -6.95 -2.67
N VAL A 77 2.75 -6.15 -2.90
CA VAL A 77 4.03 -6.29 -2.19
C VAL A 77 4.36 -4.96 -1.52
N ILE A 78 4.80 -5.01 -0.26
CA ILE A 78 5.27 -3.84 0.46
C ILE A 78 6.78 -3.88 0.48
N CYS A 79 7.41 -2.84 -0.03
CA CYS A 79 8.86 -2.76 -0.16
C CYS A 79 9.45 -1.57 0.59
N GLU A 80 10.75 -1.64 0.85
CA GLU A 80 11.54 -0.55 1.44
C GLU A 80 11.00 -0.05 2.77
N MET A 81 10.32 -0.92 3.53
CA MET A 81 9.91 -0.59 4.89
C MET A 81 11.14 -0.54 5.78
N GLN A 82 11.27 0.52 6.59
CA GLN A 82 12.38 0.64 7.53
C GLN A 82 12.29 -0.44 8.61
N LYS A 83 13.45 -0.94 9.05
CA LYS A 83 13.50 -1.97 10.10
C LYS A 83 12.99 -1.48 11.44
N THR A 84 13.00 -0.16 11.63
CA THR A 84 12.61 0.47 12.89
C THR A 84 11.16 0.96 12.89
N VAL A 85 10.36 0.56 11.91
CA VAL A 85 8.95 0.96 11.86
C VAL A 85 8.24 0.47 13.11
N ARG A 86 7.51 1.38 13.76
CA ARG A 86 6.71 1.07 14.94
C ARG A 86 5.28 0.78 14.53
N ILE A 87 4.73 -0.30 15.08
CA ILE A 87 3.31 -0.62 14.92
C ILE A 87 2.66 -0.48 16.29
N SER A 88 1.71 0.40 16.41
CA SER A 88 1.08 0.68 17.70
C SER A 88 -0.42 0.95 17.56
#